data_3f12354ca27c5dcc7a16ecd9213f3dda
#
_entry.id   3f12354ca27c5dcc7a16ecd9213f3dda
#
_cell.length_a   1.000
_cell.length_b   1.000
_cell.length_c   1.000
_cell.angle_alpha   90.00
_cell.angle_beta   90.00
_cell.angle_gamma   90.00
#
_symmetry.space_group_name_H-M   'P 1'
#
loop_
_entity.id
_entity.type
_entity.pdbx_description
1 polymer ?
#
loop_
_entity_poly.entity_id
_entity_poly.type
_entity_poly.pdbx_seq_one_letter_code
_entity_poly.pdbx_strand_id
1 'polypeptide(L)'
;MKHAKRSGWRPFWAALCAALLVLLPLVGGTVLLSRAQLRSSLRQAAKSQSGVPIRLPKATDRCTVLLCVADETPGFVLAYLNAGQNCIHLLAVPAALEVPFGGKNVPLADCYAAAGPARCREALGEVFALPEDTDYLAIAPAVLTKLAARYGAVRVGFTGALTPEQLARYGKGPGVQGISAADAHSFLAALDADTSLSPRRSAAARAAVWDAFFRQALELLPTTLPQGLREVSSNLLTSLTAVDLATLERTLEFLATSAEPVDITADALPGEWAGGHYTVSDASRAAVQSFFNLSPAAAQSASGSEP
;
A
#
# COMPACT_ATOMS: atom_id res chain seq x y z
N MET A 1 -2.24 64.20 58.61
CA MET A 1 -1.46 63.98 57.36
C MET A 1 -2.01 62.75 56.65
N LYS A 2 -2.72 62.92 55.52
CA LYS A 2 -3.29 61.86 54.74
C LYS A 2 -2.34 61.57 53.58
N HIS A 3 -1.65 60.41 53.58
CA HIS A 3 -0.87 59.93 52.43
C HIS A 3 -1.82 59.37 51.40
N ALA A 4 -1.92 60.02 50.23
CA ALA A 4 -2.59 59.50 49.05
C ALA A 4 -1.74 58.34 48.42
N LYS A 5 -2.26 57.10 48.43
CA LYS A 5 -1.72 56.01 47.71
C LYS A 5 -1.88 56.26 46.19
N ARG A 6 -0.82 56.66 45.51
CA ARG A 6 -0.78 56.77 44.06
C ARG A 6 -0.82 55.36 43.47
N SER A 7 -1.92 55.01 42.80
CA SER A 7 -2.12 53.77 42.08
C SER A 7 -1.07 53.62 40.95
N GLY A 8 -0.10 52.77 41.15
CA GLY A 8 0.97 52.46 40.19
C GLY A 8 0.51 51.67 38.93
N TRP A 9 -0.78 51.48 38.77
CA TRP A 9 -1.34 50.67 37.66
C TRP A 9 -1.52 51.45 36.34
N ARG A 10 -1.64 52.78 36.42
CA ARG A 10 -1.79 53.62 35.22
C ARG A 10 -0.58 53.61 34.30
N PRO A 11 0.69 53.71 34.76
CA PRO A 11 1.85 53.63 33.88
C PRO A 11 2.04 52.20 33.25
N PHE A 12 1.63 51.15 33.98
CA PHE A 12 1.69 49.79 33.46
C PHE A 12 0.72 49.58 32.28
N TRP A 13 -0.52 50.03 32.41
CA TRP A 13 -1.51 49.95 31.32
C TRP A 13 -1.14 50.82 30.11
N ALA A 14 -0.55 51.98 30.34
CA ALA A 14 -0.06 52.84 29.27
C ALA A 14 1.10 52.19 28.50
N ALA A 15 2.04 51.55 29.20
CA ALA A 15 3.14 50.82 28.57
C ALA A 15 2.67 49.57 27.80
N LEU A 16 1.68 48.85 28.37
CA LEU A 16 1.09 47.68 27.72
C LEU A 16 0.33 48.05 26.44
N CYS A 17 -0.47 49.14 26.48
CA CYS A 17 -1.16 49.63 25.28
C CYS A 17 -0.19 50.14 24.21
N ALA A 18 0.89 50.82 24.59
CA ALA A 18 1.93 51.24 23.64
C ALA A 18 2.65 50.07 23.01
N ALA A 19 2.99 49.02 23.78
CA ALA A 19 3.60 47.80 23.26
C ALA A 19 2.66 47.02 22.30
N LEU A 20 1.36 46.93 22.63
CA LEU A 20 0.34 46.33 21.77
C LEU A 20 0.13 47.10 20.46
N LEU A 21 0.16 48.47 20.52
CA LEU A 21 0.04 49.33 19.35
C LEU A 21 1.21 49.20 18.37
N VAL A 22 2.40 48.84 18.86
CA VAL A 22 3.59 48.57 18.02
C VAL A 22 3.62 47.12 17.54
N LEU A 23 3.26 46.15 18.38
CA LEU A 23 3.31 44.73 18.05
C LEU A 23 2.21 44.28 17.07
N LEU A 24 0.98 44.84 17.21
CA LEU A 24 -0.14 44.49 16.33
C LEU A 24 0.12 44.79 14.84
N PRO A 25 0.63 45.96 14.42
CA PRO A 25 0.94 46.20 13.02
C PRO A 25 2.17 45.43 12.55
N LEU A 26 3.14 45.09 13.41
CA LEU A 26 4.29 44.23 13.06
C LEU A 26 3.87 42.81 12.78
N VAL A 27 3.06 42.19 13.63
CA VAL A 27 2.55 40.84 13.43
C VAL A 27 1.52 40.81 12.30
N GLY A 28 0.62 41.79 12.23
CA GLY A 28 -0.35 41.87 11.13
C GLY A 28 0.30 42.12 9.77
N GLY A 29 1.34 42.98 9.74
CA GLY A 29 2.10 43.25 8.52
C GLY A 29 2.86 42.05 8.00
N THR A 30 3.49 41.26 8.86
CA THR A 30 4.20 40.03 8.46
C THR A 30 3.26 38.95 7.94
N VAL A 31 2.08 38.77 8.55
CA VAL A 31 1.05 37.83 8.09
C VAL A 31 0.45 38.26 6.74
N LEU A 32 0.22 39.58 6.54
CA LEU A 32 -0.28 40.08 5.26
C LEU A 32 0.77 39.98 4.14
N LEU A 33 2.03 40.31 4.44
CA LEU A 33 3.14 40.15 3.48
C LEU A 33 3.41 38.71 3.12
N SER A 34 3.39 37.79 4.09
CA SER A 34 3.57 36.37 3.79
C SER A 34 2.40 35.80 2.96
N ARG A 35 1.15 36.21 3.22
CA ARG A 35 -0.01 35.86 2.38
C ARG A 35 0.06 36.46 0.97
N ALA A 36 0.55 37.69 0.85
CA ALA A 36 0.73 38.34 -0.45
C ALA A 36 1.87 37.70 -1.26
N GLN A 37 2.98 37.34 -0.61
CA GLN A 37 4.07 36.59 -1.22
C GLN A 37 3.64 35.17 -1.63
N LEU A 38 2.89 34.47 -0.78
CA LEU A 38 2.34 33.13 -1.12
C LEU A 38 1.40 33.22 -2.34
N ARG A 39 0.53 34.26 -2.39
CA ARG A 39 -0.37 34.47 -3.54
C ARG A 39 0.39 34.88 -4.81
N SER A 40 1.47 35.63 -4.70
CA SER A 40 2.30 36.02 -5.85
C SER A 40 3.14 34.85 -6.35
N SER A 41 3.70 34.02 -5.47
CA SER A 41 4.41 32.80 -5.84
C SER A 41 3.49 31.75 -6.44
N LEU A 42 2.26 31.58 -5.91
CA LEU A 42 1.24 30.73 -6.53
C LEU A 42 0.79 31.25 -7.90
N ARG A 43 0.65 32.57 -8.08
CA ARG A 43 0.34 33.15 -9.39
C ARG A 43 1.51 33.10 -10.37
N GLN A 44 2.74 33.21 -9.91
CA GLN A 44 3.92 32.99 -10.72
C GLN A 44 4.09 31.50 -11.08
N ALA A 45 3.88 30.57 -10.14
CA ALA A 45 3.84 29.15 -10.40
C ALA A 45 2.73 28.79 -11.40
N ALA A 46 1.53 29.36 -11.26
CA ALA A 46 0.44 29.17 -12.21
C ALA A 46 0.73 29.78 -13.61
N LYS A 47 1.49 30.87 -13.68
CA LYS A 47 1.93 31.49 -14.97
C LYS A 47 3.11 30.75 -15.60
N SER A 48 4.02 30.18 -14.80
CA SER A 48 5.12 29.37 -15.31
C SER A 48 4.66 27.94 -15.69
N GLN A 49 3.52 27.48 -15.19
CA GLN A 49 2.90 26.21 -15.59
C GLN A 49 2.21 26.24 -16.95
N SER A 50 2.07 27.42 -17.59
CA SER A 50 1.44 27.52 -18.94
C SER A 50 2.26 26.89 -20.08
N GLY A 51 3.27 26.13 -19.79
CA GLY A 51 4.11 25.41 -20.77
C GLY A 51 4.54 24.01 -20.36
N VAL A 52 4.18 23.54 -19.13
CA VAL A 52 4.45 22.16 -18.77
C VAL A 52 3.36 21.28 -19.40
N PRO A 53 3.71 20.39 -20.34
CA PRO A 53 2.72 19.50 -20.93
C PRO A 53 2.09 18.68 -19.82
N ILE A 54 0.79 18.81 -19.62
CA ILE A 54 0.01 17.94 -18.73
C ILE A 54 0.16 16.54 -19.29
N ARG A 55 0.97 15.71 -18.65
CA ARG A 55 1.07 14.29 -18.99
C ARG A 55 -0.17 13.59 -18.44
N LEU A 56 -0.97 13.06 -19.31
CA LEU A 56 -2.07 12.17 -18.93
C LEU A 56 -1.53 10.75 -18.80
N PRO A 57 -2.08 9.94 -17.86
CA PRO A 57 -1.70 8.55 -17.74
C PRO A 57 -2.08 7.79 -19.02
N LYS A 58 -1.20 6.91 -19.46
CA LYS A 58 -1.41 6.03 -20.61
C LYS A 58 -1.97 4.69 -20.13
N ALA A 59 -2.58 3.94 -21.02
CA ALA A 59 -3.01 2.57 -20.75
C ALA A 59 -1.86 1.64 -20.31
N THR A 60 -0.61 2.00 -20.65
CA THR A 60 0.61 1.30 -20.22
C THR A 60 1.12 1.72 -18.85
N ASP A 61 0.57 2.78 -18.24
CA ASP A 61 0.95 3.23 -16.90
C ASP A 61 0.17 2.40 -15.87
N ARG A 62 0.47 1.11 -15.87
CA ARG A 62 -0.05 0.08 -14.97
C ARG A 62 1.07 -0.89 -14.61
N CYS A 63 0.94 -1.53 -13.47
CA CYS A 63 1.89 -2.52 -12.99
C CYS A 63 1.13 -3.63 -12.25
N THR A 64 1.40 -4.88 -12.61
CA THR A 64 0.87 -6.06 -11.92
C THR A 64 2.03 -6.85 -11.38
N VAL A 65 2.06 -7.06 -10.05
CA VAL A 65 3.18 -7.73 -9.39
C VAL A 65 2.67 -8.73 -8.36
N LEU A 66 3.18 -9.95 -8.42
CA LEU A 66 3.08 -10.91 -7.31
C LEU A 66 4.19 -10.62 -6.30
N LEU A 67 3.82 -10.02 -5.18
CA LEU A 67 4.71 -9.77 -4.05
C LEU A 67 4.82 -11.04 -3.20
N CYS A 68 6.05 -11.51 -2.96
CA CYS A 68 6.35 -12.65 -2.12
C CYS A 68 7.23 -12.20 -0.96
N VAL A 69 6.76 -12.34 0.26
CA VAL A 69 7.64 -12.19 1.44
C VAL A 69 8.25 -13.56 1.72
N ALA A 70 9.55 -13.67 1.45
CA ALA A 70 10.29 -14.93 1.47
C ALA A 70 10.66 -15.33 2.90
N ASP A 71 9.88 -16.19 3.52
CA ASP A 71 10.09 -16.74 4.86
C ASP A 71 9.82 -18.24 4.87
N GLU A 72 9.95 -18.91 6.04
CA GLU A 72 9.56 -20.31 6.24
C GLU A 72 8.09 -20.53 5.81
N THR A 73 7.22 -19.60 6.16
CA THR A 73 5.85 -19.52 5.62
C THR A 73 5.73 -18.28 4.75
N PRO A 74 5.90 -18.40 3.44
CA PRO A 74 5.91 -17.26 2.54
C PRO A 74 4.55 -16.57 2.47
N GLY A 75 4.57 -15.24 2.46
CA GLY A 75 3.36 -14.43 2.29
C GLY A 75 3.23 -13.94 0.85
N PHE A 76 2.02 -14.02 0.28
CA PHE A 76 1.75 -13.64 -1.10
C PHE A 76 0.71 -12.55 -1.19
N VAL A 77 0.96 -11.53 -2.03
CA VAL A 77 -0.01 -10.49 -2.38
C VAL A 77 0.11 -10.19 -3.87
N LEU A 78 -0.97 -10.31 -4.58
CA LEU A 78 -1.08 -9.82 -5.95
C LEU A 78 -1.44 -8.32 -5.86
N ALA A 79 -0.62 -7.47 -6.45
CA ALA A 79 -0.81 -6.03 -6.48
C ALA A 79 -1.05 -5.57 -7.93
N TYR A 80 -2.11 -4.80 -8.13
CA TYR A 80 -2.44 -4.16 -9.39
C TYR A 80 -2.55 -2.66 -9.18
N LEU A 81 -1.67 -1.91 -9.84
CA LEU A 81 -1.64 -0.45 -9.83
C LEU A 81 -1.98 0.03 -11.23
N ASN A 82 -2.95 0.92 -11.37
CA ASN A 82 -3.37 1.44 -12.68
C ASN A 82 -3.67 2.94 -12.59
N ALA A 83 -2.79 3.74 -13.17
CA ALA A 83 -2.95 5.20 -13.19
C ALA A 83 -4.14 5.65 -14.07
N GLY A 84 -4.43 4.91 -15.16
CA GLY A 84 -5.55 5.23 -16.05
C GLY A 84 -6.92 5.01 -15.42
N GLN A 85 -7.02 4.08 -14.45
CA GLN A 85 -8.22 3.79 -13.69
C GLN A 85 -8.22 4.44 -12.30
N ASN A 86 -7.12 5.12 -11.93
CA ASN A 86 -6.93 5.74 -10.62
C ASN A 86 -7.13 4.76 -9.46
N CYS A 87 -6.59 3.55 -9.57
CA CYS A 87 -6.81 2.49 -8.58
C CYS A 87 -5.53 1.75 -8.18
N ILE A 88 -5.56 1.23 -6.95
CA ILE A 88 -4.60 0.24 -6.39
C ILE A 88 -5.42 -0.89 -5.80
N HIS A 89 -5.34 -2.05 -6.42
CA HIS A 89 -6.01 -3.25 -5.92
C HIS A 89 -4.98 -4.22 -5.37
N LEU A 90 -5.25 -4.80 -4.22
CA LEU A 90 -4.39 -5.73 -3.50
C LEU A 90 -5.18 -6.99 -3.17
N LEU A 91 -4.67 -8.15 -3.57
CA LEU A 91 -5.30 -9.42 -3.29
C LEU A 91 -4.31 -10.33 -2.56
N ALA A 92 -4.50 -10.50 -1.25
CA ALA A 92 -3.67 -11.42 -0.48
C ALA A 92 -4.05 -12.87 -0.79
N VAL A 93 -3.07 -13.64 -1.27
CA VAL A 93 -3.26 -15.03 -1.64
C VAL A 93 -2.81 -15.92 -0.47
N PRO A 94 -3.69 -16.82 0.02
CA PRO A 94 -3.31 -17.77 1.07
C PRO A 94 -2.15 -18.67 0.63
N ALA A 95 -1.15 -18.83 1.48
CA ALA A 95 0.00 -19.71 1.20
C ALA A 95 -0.39 -21.19 1.05
N ALA A 96 -1.51 -21.58 1.65
CA ALA A 96 -2.10 -22.92 1.53
C ALA A 96 -2.92 -23.14 0.24
N LEU A 97 -3.06 -22.12 -0.63
CA LEU A 97 -3.79 -22.28 -1.90
C LEU A 97 -3.15 -23.36 -2.76
N GLU A 98 -3.94 -24.33 -3.15
CA GLU A 98 -3.48 -25.39 -4.05
C GLU A 98 -3.34 -24.89 -5.49
N VAL A 99 -2.15 -25.12 -6.04
CA VAL A 99 -1.77 -24.73 -7.40
C VAL A 99 -1.13 -25.91 -8.14
N PRO A 100 -1.21 -26.00 -9.47
CA PRO A 100 -0.61 -27.06 -10.26
C PRO A 100 0.92 -26.99 -10.22
N PHE A 101 1.55 -28.09 -9.83
CA PHE A 101 3.01 -28.24 -9.82
C PHE A 101 3.43 -29.70 -10.02
N GLY A 102 4.23 -29.97 -11.05
CA GLY A 102 4.76 -31.33 -11.32
C GLY A 102 3.69 -32.38 -11.55
N GLY A 103 2.56 -32.05 -12.16
CA GLY A 103 1.45 -32.96 -12.46
C GLY A 103 0.52 -33.26 -11.30
N LYS A 104 0.65 -32.54 -10.18
CA LYS A 104 -0.24 -32.62 -9.02
C LYS A 104 -0.54 -31.20 -8.48
N ASN A 105 -1.54 -31.08 -7.62
CA ASN A 105 -1.77 -29.85 -6.88
C ASN A 105 -0.96 -29.87 -5.58
N VAL A 106 -0.32 -28.75 -5.26
CA VAL A 106 0.43 -28.53 -4.01
C VAL A 106 0.10 -27.15 -3.45
N PRO A 107 0.25 -26.93 -2.14
CA PRO A 107 0.18 -25.60 -1.57
C PRO A 107 1.14 -24.62 -2.27
N LEU A 108 0.72 -23.37 -2.43
CA LEU A 108 1.53 -22.31 -3.05
C LEU A 108 2.87 -22.11 -2.30
N ALA A 109 2.86 -22.30 -0.97
CA ALA A 109 4.07 -22.28 -0.16
C ALA A 109 5.06 -23.38 -0.57
N ASP A 110 4.59 -24.60 -0.83
CA ASP A 110 5.43 -25.71 -1.27
C ASP A 110 5.95 -25.50 -2.70
N CYS A 111 5.11 -24.93 -3.57
CA CYS A 111 5.53 -24.52 -4.91
C CYS A 111 6.65 -23.47 -4.82
N TYR A 112 6.52 -22.50 -3.92
CA TYR A 112 7.54 -21.48 -3.67
C TYR A 112 8.84 -22.09 -3.15
N ALA A 113 8.76 -22.97 -2.17
CA ALA A 113 9.93 -23.64 -1.58
C ALA A 113 10.68 -24.51 -2.60
N ALA A 114 9.94 -25.16 -3.50
CA ALA A 114 10.51 -26.07 -4.52
C ALA A 114 11.09 -25.34 -5.73
N ALA A 115 10.48 -24.24 -6.19
CA ALA A 115 10.81 -23.64 -7.48
C ALA A 115 10.80 -22.08 -7.50
N GLY A 116 10.58 -21.45 -6.35
CA GLY A 116 10.68 -20.00 -6.19
C GLY A 116 9.50 -19.18 -6.74
N PRO A 117 9.63 -17.83 -6.73
CA PRO A 117 8.53 -16.92 -7.03
C PRO A 117 8.09 -16.94 -8.50
N ALA A 118 9.02 -17.21 -9.43
CA ALA A 118 8.70 -17.30 -10.85
C ALA A 118 7.66 -18.40 -11.12
N ARG A 119 7.88 -19.59 -10.55
CA ARG A 119 6.94 -20.71 -10.71
C ARG A 119 5.60 -20.45 -10.00
N CYS A 120 5.61 -19.75 -8.85
CA CYS A 120 4.36 -19.36 -8.20
C CYS A 120 3.53 -18.43 -9.09
N ARG A 121 4.17 -17.44 -9.74
CA ARG A 121 3.51 -16.55 -10.71
C ARG A 121 2.91 -17.35 -11.88
N GLU A 122 3.67 -18.29 -12.45
CA GLU A 122 3.20 -19.17 -13.53
C GLU A 122 2.01 -20.03 -13.09
N ALA A 123 2.11 -20.68 -11.93
CA ALA A 123 1.04 -21.54 -11.41
C ALA A 123 -0.25 -20.75 -11.13
N LEU A 124 -0.13 -19.52 -10.59
CA LEU A 124 -1.29 -18.62 -10.43
C LEU A 124 -1.83 -18.17 -11.80
N GLY A 125 -0.95 -17.95 -12.79
CA GLY A 125 -1.34 -17.66 -14.16
C GLY A 125 -2.14 -18.77 -14.81
N GLU A 126 -1.73 -20.04 -14.62
CA GLU A 126 -2.46 -21.23 -15.10
C GLU A 126 -3.86 -21.33 -14.47
N VAL A 127 -3.99 -20.99 -13.17
CA VAL A 127 -5.25 -21.13 -12.43
C VAL A 127 -6.22 -19.98 -12.70
N PHE A 128 -5.72 -18.74 -12.82
CA PHE A 128 -6.52 -17.52 -12.85
C PHE A 128 -6.45 -16.75 -14.17
N ALA A 129 -5.70 -17.22 -15.15
CA ALA A 129 -5.43 -16.51 -16.40
C ALA A 129 -4.90 -15.08 -16.15
N LEU A 130 -3.88 -14.97 -15.28
CA LEU A 130 -3.26 -13.68 -15.01
C LEU A 130 -2.68 -13.07 -16.30
N PRO A 131 -2.65 -11.73 -16.40
CA PRO A 131 -2.00 -11.07 -17.54
C PRO A 131 -0.55 -11.54 -17.72
N GLU A 132 -0.11 -11.70 -18.97
CA GLU A 132 1.26 -12.14 -19.29
C GLU A 132 2.34 -11.19 -18.76
N ASP A 133 2.00 -9.90 -18.65
CA ASP A 133 2.84 -8.83 -18.10
C ASP A 133 2.81 -8.79 -16.55
N THR A 134 2.35 -9.85 -15.89
CA THR A 134 2.42 -9.97 -14.44
C THR A 134 3.84 -10.29 -14.01
N ASP A 135 4.45 -9.38 -13.28
CA ASP A 135 5.76 -9.56 -12.68
C ASP A 135 5.72 -10.29 -11.34
N TYR A 136 6.89 -10.67 -10.83
CA TYR A 136 7.05 -11.10 -9.45
C TYR A 136 8.16 -10.33 -8.75
N LEU A 137 8.00 -10.19 -7.43
CA LEU A 137 9.00 -9.60 -6.54
C LEU A 137 9.03 -10.38 -5.24
N ALA A 138 10.10 -11.11 -4.99
CA ALA A 138 10.33 -11.79 -3.73
C ALA A 138 11.37 -11.04 -2.90
N ILE A 139 11.04 -10.80 -1.64
CA ILE A 139 11.82 -10.01 -0.70
C ILE A 139 11.91 -10.71 0.64
N ALA A 140 13.13 -10.81 1.19
CA ALA A 140 13.32 -11.35 2.53
C ALA A 140 12.77 -10.38 3.60
N PRO A 141 12.23 -10.89 4.73
CA PRO A 141 11.63 -10.07 5.80
C PRO A 141 12.55 -8.97 6.32
N ALA A 142 13.83 -9.26 6.50
CA ALA A 142 14.81 -8.28 6.97
C ALA A 142 15.01 -7.12 5.97
N VAL A 143 14.98 -7.41 4.67
CA VAL A 143 15.09 -6.40 3.60
C VAL A 143 13.80 -5.58 3.53
N LEU A 144 12.64 -6.24 3.61
CA LEU A 144 11.33 -5.57 3.66
C LEU A 144 11.24 -4.61 4.85
N THR A 145 11.64 -5.06 6.04
CA THR A 145 11.67 -4.24 7.26
C THR A 145 12.56 -3.00 7.09
N LYS A 146 13.74 -3.17 6.48
CA LYS A 146 14.66 -2.07 6.19
C LYS A 146 14.05 -1.05 5.20
N LEU A 147 13.39 -1.53 4.15
CA LEU A 147 12.70 -0.65 3.20
C LEU A 147 11.52 0.07 3.85
N ALA A 148 10.71 -0.66 4.61
CA ALA A 148 9.52 -0.12 5.25
C ALA A 148 9.82 0.86 6.40
N ALA A 149 11.02 0.80 7.00
CA ALA A 149 11.43 1.75 8.04
C ALA A 149 11.40 3.22 7.57
N ARG A 150 11.48 3.46 6.27
CA ARG A 150 11.38 4.81 5.67
C ARG A 150 9.99 5.44 5.81
N TYR A 151 8.95 4.60 5.98
CA TYR A 151 7.55 5.03 6.06
C TYR A 151 7.03 5.10 7.50
N GLY A 152 7.81 4.61 8.47
CA GLY A 152 7.41 4.53 9.86
C GLY A 152 6.40 3.42 10.16
N ALA A 153 5.70 3.54 11.29
CA ALA A 153 4.67 2.58 11.68
C ALA A 153 3.36 2.84 10.91
N VAL A 154 2.74 1.75 10.48
CA VAL A 154 1.46 1.79 9.76
C VAL A 154 0.32 1.69 10.76
N ARG A 155 -0.72 2.51 10.61
CA ARG A 155 -1.93 2.47 11.44
C ARG A 155 -2.96 1.55 10.81
N VAL A 156 -3.12 0.37 11.39
CA VAL A 156 -3.98 -0.70 10.85
C VAL A 156 -4.98 -1.18 11.88
N GLY A 157 -6.19 -1.53 11.42
CA GLY A 157 -7.21 -2.23 12.17
C GLY A 157 -7.49 -3.61 11.56
N PHE A 158 -7.56 -4.64 12.40
CA PHE A 158 -7.71 -6.03 11.95
C PHE A 158 -9.13 -6.59 12.15
N THR A 159 -10.09 -5.78 12.61
CA THR A 159 -11.44 -6.22 12.94
C THR A 159 -12.25 -6.82 11.78
N GLY A 160 -11.88 -6.48 10.53
CA GLY A 160 -12.45 -7.09 9.33
C GLY A 160 -11.89 -8.50 9.03
N ALA A 161 -10.67 -8.78 9.50
CA ALA A 161 -9.97 -10.03 9.25
C ALA A 161 -10.12 -11.04 10.41
N LEU A 162 -10.04 -10.57 11.64
CA LEU A 162 -9.97 -11.39 12.86
C LEU A 162 -11.00 -10.91 13.89
N THR A 163 -11.50 -11.85 14.71
CA THR A 163 -12.35 -11.49 15.85
C THR A 163 -11.54 -10.87 17.00
N PRO A 164 -12.17 -10.11 17.93
CA PRO A 164 -11.45 -9.56 19.08
C PRO A 164 -10.73 -10.61 19.92
N GLU A 165 -11.33 -11.80 20.08
CA GLU A 165 -10.74 -12.93 20.82
C GLU A 165 -9.49 -13.49 20.10
N GLN A 166 -9.56 -13.57 18.77
CA GLN A 166 -8.42 -13.98 17.94
C GLN A 166 -7.30 -12.95 18.06
N LEU A 167 -7.60 -11.65 17.95
CA LEU A 167 -6.61 -10.58 18.10
C LEU A 167 -5.93 -10.62 19.48
N ALA A 168 -6.69 -10.83 20.54
CA ALA A 168 -6.18 -10.89 21.91
C ALA A 168 -5.15 -12.02 22.10
N ARG A 169 -5.28 -13.17 21.41
CA ARG A 169 -4.30 -14.27 21.46
C ARG A 169 -2.92 -13.84 20.98
N TYR A 170 -2.85 -12.87 20.07
CA TYR A 170 -1.60 -12.33 19.52
C TYR A 170 -1.20 -10.98 20.14
N GLY A 171 -1.82 -10.60 21.27
CA GLY A 171 -1.52 -9.34 21.95
C GLY A 171 -1.95 -8.09 21.15
N LYS A 172 -2.93 -8.24 20.25
CA LYS A 172 -3.47 -7.14 19.46
C LYS A 172 -4.87 -6.74 19.98
N GLY A 173 -5.14 -5.43 19.95
CA GLY A 173 -6.46 -4.89 20.31
C GLY A 173 -7.42 -4.85 19.12
N PRO A 174 -8.74 -4.65 19.39
CA PRO A 174 -9.76 -4.56 18.34
C PRO A 174 -9.75 -3.22 17.57
N GLY A 175 -9.02 -2.21 18.07
CA GLY A 175 -8.95 -0.89 17.45
C GLY A 175 -7.81 -0.73 16.44
N VAL A 176 -7.74 0.47 15.86
CA VAL A 176 -6.61 0.86 15.01
C VAL A 176 -5.36 1.05 15.86
N GLN A 177 -4.27 0.43 15.49
CA GLN A 177 -3.01 0.47 16.20
C GLN A 177 -1.85 0.72 15.24
N GLY A 178 -0.79 1.38 15.74
CA GLY A 178 0.46 1.52 15.00
C GLY A 178 1.23 0.21 15.04
N ILE A 179 1.67 -0.28 13.89
CA ILE A 179 2.47 -1.50 13.78
C ILE A 179 3.70 -1.21 12.91
N SER A 180 4.88 -1.58 13.40
CA SER A 180 6.10 -1.51 12.60
C SER A 180 6.11 -2.65 11.56
N ALA A 181 6.96 -2.55 10.54
CA ALA A 181 7.10 -3.62 9.55
C ALA A 181 7.59 -4.94 10.18
N ALA A 182 8.47 -4.88 11.17
CA ALA A 182 8.96 -6.06 11.89
C ALA A 182 7.84 -6.72 12.71
N ASP A 183 7.05 -5.90 13.44
CA ASP A 183 5.93 -6.41 14.22
C ASP A 183 4.80 -6.94 13.32
N ALA A 184 4.55 -6.29 12.17
CA ALA A 184 3.59 -6.77 11.18
C ALA A 184 4.01 -8.13 10.63
N HIS A 185 5.29 -8.27 10.26
CA HIS A 185 5.82 -9.53 9.78
C HIS A 185 5.69 -10.65 10.83
N SER A 186 6.16 -10.41 12.06
CA SER A 186 6.07 -11.38 13.15
C SER A 186 4.62 -11.78 13.46
N PHE A 187 3.70 -10.82 13.45
CA PHE A 187 2.28 -11.07 13.66
C PHE A 187 1.68 -11.93 12.53
N LEU A 188 1.95 -11.58 11.26
CA LEU A 188 1.44 -12.33 10.11
C LEU A 188 2.02 -13.75 10.05
N ALA A 189 3.30 -13.93 10.36
CA ALA A 189 3.92 -15.25 10.45
C ALA A 189 3.28 -16.12 11.55
N ALA A 190 2.97 -15.53 12.70
CA ALA A 190 2.27 -16.24 13.79
C ALA A 190 0.83 -16.64 13.37
N LEU A 191 0.13 -15.82 12.57
CA LEU A 191 -1.19 -16.16 12.03
C LEU A 191 -1.12 -17.31 11.01
N ASP A 192 -0.10 -17.29 10.14
CA ASP A 192 0.09 -18.33 9.14
C ASP A 192 0.47 -19.69 9.76
N ALA A 193 1.15 -19.68 10.91
CA ALA A 193 1.50 -20.89 11.67
C ALA A 193 0.32 -21.44 12.49
N ASP A 194 -0.75 -20.67 12.74
CA ASP A 194 -1.92 -21.12 13.53
C ASP A 194 -2.88 -21.96 12.68
N THR A 195 -2.77 -23.26 12.80
CA THR A 195 -3.66 -24.22 12.11
C THR A 195 -5.13 -24.15 12.53
N SER A 196 -5.46 -23.46 13.63
CA SER A 196 -6.84 -23.21 14.07
C SER A 196 -7.53 -22.10 13.27
N LEU A 197 -6.76 -21.27 12.57
CA LEU A 197 -7.28 -20.24 11.69
C LEU A 197 -7.45 -20.76 10.27
N SER A 198 -8.52 -20.32 9.59
CA SER A 198 -8.59 -20.56 8.15
C SER A 198 -7.53 -19.73 7.40
N PRO A 199 -6.90 -20.28 6.36
CA PRO A 199 -5.88 -19.56 5.57
C PRO A 199 -6.36 -18.22 5.01
N ARG A 200 -7.65 -18.08 4.77
CA ARG A 200 -8.27 -16.81 4.34
C ARG A 200 -8.16 -15.71 5.41
N ARG A 201 -8.22 -16.07 6.70
CA ARG A 201 -8.15 -15.06 7.78
C ARG A 201 -6.74 -14.47 7.92
N SER A 202 -5.70 -15.29 7.83
CA SER A 202 -4.33 -14.77 7.81
C SER A 202 -4.07 -13.92 6.56
N ALA A 203 -4.55 -14.35 5.39
CA ALA A 203 -4.49 -13.55 4.17
C ALA A 203 -5.26 -12.22 4.30
N ALA A 204 -6.44 -12.21 4.95
CA ALA A 204 -7.20 -10.97 5.20
C ALA A 204 -6.45 -10.01 6.14
N ALA A 205 -5.77 -10.52 7.15
CA ALA A 205 -4.91 -9.69 8.00
C ALA A 205 -3.73 -9.10 7.21
N ARG A 206 -3.14 -9.88 6.30
CA ARG A 206 -2.10 -9.41 5.38
C ARG A 206 -2.62 -8.32 4.45
N ALA A 207 -3.80 -8.52 3.85
CA ALA A 207 -4.47 -7.51 3.03
C ALA A 207 -4.67 -6.20 3.79
N ALA A 208 -5.14 -6.26 5.05
CA ALA A 208 -5.33 -5.07 5.88
C ALA A 208 -4.03 -4.30 6.15
N VAL A 209 -2.89 -4.98 6.34
CA VAL A 209 -1.58 -4.32 6.50
C VAL A 209 -1.18 -3.60 5.22
N TRP A 210 -1.32 -4.25 4.06
CA TRP A 210 -0.95 -3.66 2.77
C TRP A 210 -1.89 -2.51 2.37
N ASP A 211 -3.20 -2.63 2.62
CA ASP A 211 -4.17 -1.52 2.43
C ASP A 211 -3.76 -0.29 3.24
N ALA A 212 -3.52 -0.49 4.53
CA ALA A 212 -3.12 0.59 5.42
C ALA A 212 -1.79 1.22 5.00
N PHE A 213 -0.83 0.42 4.53
CA PHE A 213 0.45 0.89 4.02
C PHE A 213 0.26 1.79 2.79
N PHE A 214 -0.44 1.31 1.76
CA PHE A 214 -0.63 2.08 0.54
C PHE A 214 -1.41 3.38 0.80
N ARG A 215 -2.46 3.34 1.61
CA ARG A 215 -3.23 4.56 1.98
C ARG A 215 -2.38 5.61 2.68
N GLN A 216 -1.46 5.19 3.56
CA GLN A 216 -0.68 6.11 4.36
C GLN A 216 0.62 6.55 3.69
N ALA A 217 1.19 5.73 2.83
CA ALA A 217 2.48 5.99 2.19
C ALA A 217 2.37 6.55 0.77
N LEU A 218 1.17 6.60 0.15
CA LEU A 218 0.97 6.87 -1.26
C LEU A 218 1.74 8.11 -1.77
N GLU A 219 1.71 9.20 -1.03
CA GLU A 219 2.41 10.45 -1.41
C GLU A 219 3.94 10.30 -1.44
N LEU A 220 4.50 9.39 -0.65
CA LEU A 220 5.94 9.14 -0.54
C LEU A 220 6.42 8.05 -1.51
N LEU A 221 5.52 7.14 -1.91
CA LEU A 221 5.86 5.96 -2.71
C LEU A 221 6.58 6.29 -4.03
N PRO A 222 6.18 7.31 -4.82
CA PRO A 222 6.82 7.58 -6.12
C PRO A 222 8.33 7.81 -6.02
N THR A 223 8.76 8.52 -5.00
CA THR A 223 10.17 8.89 -4.81
C THR A 223 10.95 7.83 -4.05
N THR A 224 10.33 7.13 -3.10
CA THR A 224 11.04 6.29 -2.13
C THR A 224 11.05 4.81 -2.52
N LEU A 225 9.95 4.28 -3.09
CA LEU A 225 9.84 2.85 -3.37
C LEU A 225 10.74 2.41 -4.54
N PRO A 226 10.71 3.03 -5.73
CA PRO A 226 11.59 2.62 -6.84
C PRO A 226 13.06 2.79 -6.50
N GLN A 227 13.43 3.86 -5.81
CA GLN A 227 14.79 4.06 -5.33
C GLN A 227 15.19 2.98 -4.32
N GLY A 228 14.33 2.70 -3.35
CA GLY A 228 14.58 1.67 -2.36
C GLY A 228 14.77 0.28 -2.98
N LEU A 229 13.94 -0.09 -3.96
CA LEU A 229 14.07 -1.36 -4.68
C LEU A 229 15.39 -1.43 -5.47
N ARG A 230 15.83 -0.34 -6.10
CA ARG A 230 17.14 -0.27 -6.78
C ARG A 230 18.30 -0.48 -5.79
N GLU A 231 18.23 0.14 -4.60
CA GLU A 231 19.27 0.03 -3.57
C GLU A 231 19.43 -1.40 -3.00
N VAL A 232 18.34 -2.17 -2.96
CA VAL A 232 18.35 -3.55 -2.44
C VAL A 232 18.27 -4.60 -3.55
N SER A 233 18.41 -4.21 -4.81
CA SER A 233 18.21 -5.09 -5.99
C SER A 233 19.00 -6.40 -5.93
N SER A 234 20.22 -6.38 -5.35
CA SER A 234 21.02 -7.58 -5.16
C SER A 234 20.46 -8.60 -4.15
N ASN A 235 19.47 -8.18 -3.35
CA ASN A 235 18.81 -9.00 -2.33
C ASN A 235 17.35 -9.30 -2.69
N LEU A 236 16.97 -9.10 -3.94
CA LEU A 236 15.63 -9.39 -4.46
C LEU A 236 15.71 -10.50 -5.50
N LEU A 237 14.66 -11.33 -5.54
CA LEU A 237 14.37 -12.16 -6.69
C LEU A 237 13.18 -11.56 -7.42
N THR A 238 13.39 -11.06 -8.63
CA THR A 238 12.36 -10.34 -9.36
C THR A 238 12.50 -10.49 -10.87
N SER A 239 11.37 -10.43 -11.57
CA SER A 239 11.32 -10.24 -13.03
C SER A 239 11.32 -8.77 -13.44
N LEU A 240 11.10 -7.84 -12.49
CA LEU A 240 11.06 -6.40 -12.78
C LEU A 240 12.38 -5.93 -13.38
N THR A 241 12.31 -5.37 -14.56
CA THR A 241 13.43 -4.73 -15.24
C THR A 241 13.55 -3.26 -14.85
N ALA A 242 14.60 -2.59 -15.33
CA ALA A 242 14.73 -1.13 -15.15
C ALA A 242 13.58 -0.35 -15.80
N VAL A 243 13.00 -0.87 -16.89
CA VAL A 243 11.86 -0.27 -17.59
C VAL A 243 10.58 -0.41 -16.75
N ASP A 244 10.38 -1.57 -16.13
CA ASP A 244 9.22 -1.83 -15.27
C ASP A 244 9.29 -0.98 -14.01
N LEU A 245 10.47 -0.82 -13.42
CA LEU A 245 10.69 0.10 -12.29
C LEU A 245 10.40 1.56 -12.67
N ALA A 246 10.76 1.99 -13.89
CA ALA A 246 10.43 3.34 -14.36
C ALA A 246 8.92 3.49 -14.65
N THR A 247 8.25 2.42 -15.08
CA THR A 247 6.80 2.39 -15.25
C THR A 247 6.09 2.42 -13.89
N LEU A 248 6.57 1.66 -12.91
CA LEU A 248 6.07 1.69 -11.53
C LEU A 248 6.21 3.10 -10.91
N GLU A 249 7.39 3.73 -11.05
CA GLU A 249 7.64 5.10 -10.59
C GLU A 249 6.61 6.09 -11.17
N ARG A 250 6.43 6.06 -12.49
CA ARG A 250 5.48 6.91 -13.19
C ARG A 250 4.03 6.62 -12.80
N THR A 251 3.65 5.35 -12.68
CA THR A 251 2.30 4.95 -12.24
C THR A 251 2.00 5.47 -10.84
N LEU A 252 2.94 5.31 -9.91
CA LEU A 252 2.83 5.85 -8.55
C LEU A 252 2.76 7.37 -8.53
N GLU A 253 3.53 8.06 -9.39
CA GLU A 253 3.53 9.51 -9.51
C GLU A 253 2.16 10.03 -9.95
N PHE A 254 1.52 9.40 -10.95
CA PHE A 254 0.18 9.73 -11.37
C PHE A 254 -0.86 9.49 -10.27
N LEU A 255 -0.79 8.34 -9.59
CA LEU A 255 -1.70 8.02 -8.49
C LEU A 255 -1.55 8.99 -7.31
N ALA A 256 -0.31 9.30 -6.89
CA ALA A 256 -0.05 10.22 -5.78
C ALA A 256 -0.43 11.67 -6.08
N THR A 257 -0.45 12.08 -7.36
CA THR A 257 -0.79 13.45 -7.79
C THR A 257 -2.21 13.57 -8.35
N SER A 258 -3.00 12.50 -8.29
CA SER A 258 -4.38 12.50 -8.75
C SER A 258 -5.22 13.57 -8.04
N ALA A 259 -6.05 14.28 -8.79
CA ALA A 259 -7.00 15.24 -8.23
C ALA A 259 -8.19 14.55 -7.53
N GLU A 260 -8.49 13.32 -7.92
CA GLU A 260 -9.53 12.49 -7.32
C GLU A 260 -8.90 11.49 -6.34
N PRO A 261 -9.62 11.10 -5.27
CA PRO A 261 -9.15 10.06 -4.37
C PRO A 261 -8.84 8.77 -5.13
N VAL A 262 -7.68 8.17 -4.87
CA VAL A 262 -7.33 6.88 -5.45
C VAL A 262 -8.19 5.80 -4.83
N ASP A 263 -8.78 4.94 -5.65
CA ASP A 263 -9.49 3.77 -5.19
C ASP A 263 -8.50 2.69 -4.76
N ILE A 264 -8.32 2.56 -3.44
CA ILE A 264 -7.44 1.53 -2.85
C ILE A 264 -8.32 0.47 -2.23
N THR A 265 -8.22 -0.75 -2.74
CA THR A 265 -8.93 -1.92 -2.21
C THR A 265 -7.96 -3.04 -1.88
N ALA A 266 -8.21 -3.75 -0.80
CA ALA A 266 -7.41 -4.90 -0.39
C ALA A 266 -8.31 -5.99 0.20
N ASP A 267 -8.23 -7.18 -0.38
CA ASP A 267 -9.01 -8.34 0.02
C ASP A 267 -8.15 -9.60 0.12
N ALA A 268 -8.69 -10.62 0.79
CA ALA A 268 -8.12 -11.96 0.77
C ALA A 268 -8.79 -12.78 -0.32
N LEU A 269 -8.01 -13.50 -1.12
CA LEU A 269 -8.53 -14.41 -2.13
C LEU A 269 -9.49 -15.41 -1.48
N PRO A 270 -10.76 -15.44 -1.86
CA PRO A 270 -11.71 -16.44 -1.39
C PRO A 270 -11.33 -17.83 -1.92
N GLY A 271 -11.78 -18.87 -1.27
CA GLY A 271 -11.54 -20.26 -1.65
C GLY A 271 -12.29 -21.20 -0.71
N GLU A 272 -12.22 -22.47 -1.00
CA GLU A 272 -12.82 -23.53 -0.18
C GLU A 272 -11.77 -24.17 0.73
N TRP A 273 -12.06 -24.22 2.03
CA TRP A 273 -11.21 -24.86 3.03
C TRP A 273 -11.87 -26.14 3.50
N ALA A 274 -11.37 -27.28 3.05
CA ALA A 274 -11.87 -28.58 3.43
C ALA A 274 -10.73 -29.61 3.57
N GLY A 275 -10.76 -30.41 4.62
CA GLY A 275 -9.79 -31.50 4.81
C GLY A 275 -8.32 -31.05 4.91
N GLY A 276 -8.06 -29.81 5.30
CA GLY A 276 -6.70 -29.25 5.35
C GLY A 276 -6.20 -28.68 4.00
N HIS A 277 -7.06 -28.66 2.99
CA HIS A 277 -6.76 -28.17 1.65
C HIS A 277 -7.50 -26.86 1.36
N TYR A 278 -6.80 -25.86 0.81
CA TYR A 278 -7.40 -24.60 0.39
C TYR A 278 -7.44 -24.55 -1.15
N THR A 279 -8.61 -24.75 -1.69
CA THR A 279 -8.79 -24.92 -3.14
C THR A 279 -9.48 -23.73 -3.80
N VAL A 280 -9.22 -23.59 -5.09
CA VAL A 280 -9.84 -22.57 -5.93
C VAL A 280 -11.34 -22.85 -6.10
N SER A 281 -12.16 -21.84 -5.91
CA SER A 281 -13.60 -21.86 -6.15
C SER A 281 -14.01 -20.90 -7.26
N ASP A 282 -15.28 -20.93 -7.66
CA ASP A 282 -15.81 -19.92 -8.59
C ASP A 282 -15.73 -18.50 -8.00
N ALA A 283 -15.87 -18.38 -6.68
CA ALA A 283 -15.67 -17.12 -5.98
C ALA A 283 -14.22 -16.62 -6.10
N SER A 284 -13.22 -17.53 -6.10
CA SER A 284 -11.82 -17.16 -6.31
C SER A 284 -11.60 -16.59 -7.71
N ARG A 285 -12.17 -17.23 -8.73
CA ARG A 285 -12.06 -16.76 -10.13
C ARG A 285 -12.76 -15.43 -10.32
N ALA A 286 -13.97 -15.27 -9.77
CA ALA A 286 -14.72 -14.03 -9.81
C ALA A 286 -13.97 -12.88 -9.11
N ALA A 287 -13.34 -13.16 -7.95
CA ALA A 287 -12.52 -12.17 -7.24
C ALA A 287 -11.34 -11.69 -8.08
N VAL A 288 -10.60 -12.60 -8.74
CA VAL A 288 -9.48 -12.21 -9.61
C VAL A 288 -9.96 -11.47 -10.87
N GLN A 289 -11.09 -11.84 -11.45
CA GLN A 289 -11.67 -11.10 -12.57
C GLN A 289 -12.06 -9.67 -12.16
N SER A 290 -12.72 -9.52 -11.02
CA SER A 290 -13.06 -8.21 -10.46
C SER A 290 -11.82 -7.38 -10.13
N PHE A 291 -10.78 -8.02 -9.62
CA PHE A 291 -9.49 -7.40 -9.29
C PHE A 291 -8.86 -6.68 -10.48
N PHE A 292 -8.94 -7.25 -11.65
CA PHE A 292 -8.46 -6.62 -12.89
C PHE A 292 -9.51 -5.80 -13.64
N ASN A 293 -10.73 -5.68 -13.12
CA ASN A 293 -11.87 -5.12 -13.85
C ASN A 293 -12.08 -5.77 -15.24
N LEU A 294 -11.80 -7.08 -15.33
CA LEU A 294 -11.99 -7.84 -16.55
C LEU A 294 -13.49 -8.10 -16.76
N SER A 295 -14.07 -7.59 -17.86
CA SER A 295 -15.42 -7.97 -18.27
C SER A 295 -15.48 -9.48 -18.53
N PRO A 296 -16.55 -10.19 -18.09
CA PRO A 296 -16.67 -11.63 -18.29
C PRO A 296 -16.58 -12.08 -19.76
N ALA A 297 -16.80 -11.18 -20.72
CA ALA A 297 -16.63 -11.47 -22.15
C ALA A 297 -15.16 -11.69 -22.59
N ALA A 298 -14.19 -11.12 -21.88
CA ALA A 298 -12.77 -11.29 -22.21
C ALA A 298 -12.21 -12.65 -21.77
N ALA A 299 -12.78 -13.26 -20.72
CA ALA A 299 -12.37 -14.56 -20.22
C ALA A 299 -12.79 -15.74 -21.13
N GLN A 300 -13.84 -15.59 -21.93
CA GLN A 300 -14.32 -16.63 -22.84
C GLN A 300 -13.52 -16.73 -24.15
N SER A 301 -12.84 -15.67 -24.57
CA SER A 301 -12.04 -15.68 -25.79
C SER A 301 -10.68 -16.35 -25.64
N ALA A 302 -10.17 -16.51 -24.41
CA ALA A 302 -8.92 -17.20 -24.14
C ALA A 302 -9.04 -18.74 -24.09
N SER A 303 -10.26 -19.27 -23.88
CA SER A 303 -10.52 -20.71 -23.82
C SER A 303 -10.96 -21.34 -25.15
N GLY A 304 -11.05 -20.56 -26.22
CA GLY A 304 -11.66 -20.94 -27.49
C GLY A 304 -10.72 -21.12 -28.68
N SER A 305 -9.41 -21.14 -28.49
CA SER A 305 -8.43 -21.37 -29.57
C SER A 305 -7.62 -22.66 -29.36
N GLU A 306 -8.28 -23.78 -29.57
CA GLU A 306 -7.61 -24.99 -30.02
C GLU A 306 -8.37 -25.54 -31.25
N PRO A 307 -7.66 -25.76 -32.36
CA PRO A 307 -8.18 -26.61 -33.44
C PRO A 307 -7.89 -28.07 -33.19
#